data_097217175ee3810cf8d66f933433d09c
#
_entry.id   097217175ee3810cf8d66f933433d09c
#
_cell.length_a   1.000
_cell.length_b   1.000
_cell.length_c   1.000
_cell.angle_alpha   90.00
_cell.angle_beta   90.00
_cell.angle_gamma   90.00
#
_symmetry.space_group_name_H-M   'P 1'
#
loop_
_entity.id
_entity.type
_entity.pdbx_description
1 polymer ?
#
loop_
_entity_poly.entity_id
_entity_poly.type
_entity_poly.pdbx_seq_one_letter_code
_entity_poly.pdbx_strand_id
1 'polypeptide(L)'
;GLLKSMGVRLESGNLVARDEESISSIISERRDFISKISNSSVEDSELSPQLINHFSGRKGLISIDVQVTRTWSLTEEGLSVDVELLSHVEMIGEVTPELLQGDSWKGANFKPFDVNAPTVTPTGGRPHPMQALIERIRNVFLEMGFSEIEGNFVQSAGWNMDALYIPQSHPARTMQDTFYLSNPEKVEVQEEYLDLWSKVHEHGHDTGSRGWGRRFDKEEAQKGLLRTHTTVNTVRHIAENPSKPSRVFGIGRVFRQETIDRTHLPEFHQIEGIIHEENANLPMLITTLKTFYSKMGYDNVRVRPAYFPYTEPSVEVDILWRGEWLELGGAGIFRPEVTEPLGTEWPVCAWGMGLERLAMLILGLEDIRQLYQPDLEKLGQMPIL
;
A
#
# COMPACT_ATOMS: atom_id res chain seq x y z
N GLY A 1 33.51 -31.80 18.28
CA GLY A 1 34.38 -31.43 17.17
C GLY A 1 35.78 -31.01 17.62
N LEU A 2 35.93 -29.92 18.38
CA LEU A 2 37.23 -29.30 18.72
C LEU A 2 38.15 -30.21 19.51
N LEU A 3 37.65 -30.85 20.57
CA LEU A 3 38.41 -31.75 21.41
C LEU A 3 38.92 -32.99 20.64
N LYS A 4 38.11 -33.50 19.71
CA LYS A 4 38.48 -34.64 18.86
C LYS A 4 39.60 -34.29 17.88
N SER A 5 39.63 -33.07 17.33
CA SER A 5 40.70 -32.59 16.44
C SER A 5 42.01 -32.29 17.18
N MET A 6 42.00 -32.19 18.50
CA MET A 6 43.13 -32.02 19.39
C MET A 6 43.65 -33.30 19.98
N GLY A 7 43.14 -34.48 19.55
CA GLY A 7 43.54 -35.76 20.04
C GLY A 7 42.92 -36.17 21.38
N VAL A 8 41.90 -35.44 21.87
CA VAL A 8 41.16 -35.77 23.10
C VAL A 8 40.00 -36.71 22.79
N ARG A 9 39.88 -37.79 23.55
CA ARG A 9 38.78 -38.78 23.46
C ARG A 9 38.00 -38.82 24.77
N LEU A 10 36.73 -39.20 24.64
CA LEU A 10 35.89 -39.50 25.82
C LEU A 10 35.99 -41.00 26.11
N GLU A 11 36.55 -41.37 27.24
CA GLU A 11 36.63 -42.73 27.71
C GLU A 11 35.99 -42.85 29.09
N SER A 12 34.95 -43.67 29.18
CA SER A 12 34.22 -43.93 30.45
C SER A 12 33.70 -42.65 31.16
N GLY A 13 33.29 -41.63 30.38
CA GLY A 13 32.79 -40.38 30.94
C GLY A 13 33.86 -39.30 31.24
N ASN A 14 35.14 -39.64 31.11
CA ASN A 14 36.26 -38.74 31.32
C ASN A 14 36.92 -38.34 29.99
N LEU A 15 37.42 -37.09 29.89
CA LEU A 15 38.23 -36.64 28.76
C LEU A 15 39.67 -37.10 28.95
N VAL A 16 40.16 -37.95 28.03
CA VAL A 16 41.53 -38.47 28.04
C VAL A 16 42.29 -37.88 26.86
N ALA A 17 43.42 -37.26 27.15
CA ALA A 17 44.36 -36.75 26.15
C ALA A 17 45.30 -37.89 25.73
N ARG A 18 45.58 -38.03 24.42
CA ARG A 18 46.59 -38.98 23.91
C ARG A 18 48.01 -38.52 24.12
N ASP A 19 48.19 -37.20 24.13
CA ASP A 19 49.51 -36.55 24.31
C ASP A 19 49.26 -35.14 24.88
N GLU A 20 49.63 -34.96 26.15
CA GLU A 20 49.44 -33.72 26.89
C GLU A 20 50.36 -32.59 26.37
N GLU A 21 51.57 -32.92 25.93
CA GLU A 21 52.54 -31.93 25.40
C GLU A 21 52.05 -31.38 24.06
N SER A 22 51.54 -32.22 23.15
CA SER A 22 50.97 -31.84 21.88
C SER A 22 49.71 -30.97 22.04
N ILE A 23 48.85 -31.29 22.99
CA ILE A 23 47.66 -30.49 23.29
C ILE A 23 48.01 -29.13 23.86
N SER A 24 48.99 -29.09 24.78
CA SER A 24 49.51 -27.84 25.38
C SER A 24 50.10 -26.90 24.32
N SER A 25 50.87 -27.47 23.38
CA SER A 25 51.42 -26.74 22.26
C SER A 25 50.36 -26.12 21.36
N ILE A 26 49.34 -26.89 20.98
CA ILE A 26 48.19 -26.41 20.15
C ILE A 26 47.40 -25.30 20.87
N ILE A 27 47.20 -25.44 22.18
CA ILE A 27 46.50 -24.43 22.97
C ILE A 27 47.33 -23.14 23.03
N SER A 28 48.66 -23.24 23.25
CA SER A 28 49.55 -22.08 23.26
C SER A 28 49.54 -21.35 21.91
N GLU A 29 49.71 -22.05 20.80
CA GLU A 29 49.69 -21.51 19.46
C GLU A 29 48.38 -20.74 19.15
N ARG A 30 47.26 -21.32 19.53
CA ARG A 30 45.96 -20.65 19.33
C ARG A 30 45.74 -19.45 20.24
N ARG A 31 46.25 -19.52 21.47
CA ARG A 31 46.20 -18.40 22.41
C ARG A 31 47.06 -17.26 21.88
N ASP A 32 48.27 -17.50 21.40
CA ASP A 32 49.19 -16.53 20.85
C ASP A 32 48.60 -15.86 19.60
N PHE A 33 47.92 -16.63 18.73
CA PHE A 33 47.19 -16.09 17.58
C PHE A 33 46.09 -15.13 18.02
N ILE A 34 45.24 -15.51 18.94
CA ILE A 34 44.15 -14.65 19.45
C ILE A 34 44.73 -13.43 20.16
N SER A 35 45.78 -13.59 20.94
CA SER A 35 46.44 -12.48 21.63
C SER A 35 47.04 -11.45 20.67
N LYS A 36 47.60 -11.90 19.54
CA LYS A 36 48.13 -10.98 18.50
C LYS A 36 47.04 -10.09 17.91
N ILE A 37 45.89 -10.65 17.61
CA ILE A 37 44.79 -9.90 16.95
C ILE A 37 43.84 -9.19 17.92
N SER A 38 43.92 -9.46 19.23
CA SER A 38 42.98 -8.90 20.22
C SER A 38 43.15 -7.41 20.49
N ASN A 39 44.35 -6.83 20.25
CA ASN A 39 44.68 -5.46 20.58
C ASN A 39 44.87 -4.54 19.37
N SER A 40 44.97 -5.09 18.16
CA SER A 40 45.10 -4.34 16.90
C SER A 40 44.79 -5.23 15.68
N SER A 41 44.49 -4.59 14.55
CA SER A 41 44.46 -5.28 13.26
C SER A 41 45.88 -5.67 12.87
N VAL A 42 46.07 -6.87 12.37
CA VAL A 42 47.34 -7.46 11.96
C VAL A 42 47.22 -7.92 10.52
N GLU A 43 48.27 -7.73 9.74
CA GLU A 43 48.31 -8.18 8.35
C GLU A 43 48.28 -9.73 8.28
N ASP A 44 47.59 -10.28 7.28
CA ASP A 44 47.50 -11.73 7.08
C ASP A 44 48.86 -12.38 6.81
N SER A 45 49.81 -11.64 6.23
CA SER A 45 51.20 -12.08 6.02
C SER A 45 51.93 -12.42 7.31
N GLU A 46 51.53 -11.83 8.43
CA GLU A 46 52.14 -12.04 9.78
C GLU A 46 51.44 -13.20 10.55
N LEU A 47 50.42 -13.79 10.00
CA LEU A 47 49.60 -14.80 10.66
C LEU A 47 49.65 -16.15 9.93
N SER A 48 49.52 -17.24 10.70
CA SER A 48 49.44 -18.60 10.12
C SER A 48 48.12 -18.77 9.28
N PRO A 49 48.24 -19.12 7.97
CA PRO A 49 47.07 -19.33 7.13
C PRO A 49 46.14 -20.44 7.67
N GLN A 50 46.67 -21.44 8.35
CA GLN A 50 45.93 -22.54 8.96
C GLN A 50 45.05 -22.05 10.12
N LEU A 51 45.58 -21.11 10.91
CA LEU A 51 44.84 -20.55 12.06
C LEU A 51 43.80 -19.51 11.57
N ILE A 52 44.14 -18.70 10.53
CA ILE A 52 43.14 -17.83 9.88
C ILE A 52 41.95 -18.64 9.41
N ASN A 53 42.14 -19.72 8.64
CA ASN A 53 41.08 -20.58 8.15
C ASN A 53 40.29 -21.25 9.29
N HIS A 54 41.01 -21.64 10.38
CA HIS A 54 40.35 -22.25 11.52
C HIS A 54 39.42 -21.32 12.27
N PHE A 55 39.77 -20.05 12.39
CA PHE A 55 38.99 -19.07 13.15
C PHE A 55 38.00 -18.28 12.31
N SER A 56 38.24 -18.07 11.00
CA SER A 56 37.29 -17.41 10.09
C SER A 56 35.99 -18.19 9.89
N GLY A 57 36.04 -19.52 9.99
CA GLY A 57 34.87 -20.38 9.98
C GLY A 57 33.97 -20.26 11.24
N ARG A 58 34.36 -19.48 12.24
CA ARG A 58 33.60 -19.30 13.49
C ARG A 58 32.97 -17.92 13.55
N LYS A 59 31.65 -17.91 13.40
CA LYS A 59 30.84 -16.69 13.33
C LYS A 59 31.15 -15.75 14.51
N GLY A 60 31.61 -14.50 14.20
CA GLY A 60 31.79 -13.44 15.18
C GLY A 60 33.09 -13.48 16.00
N LEU A 61 34.07 -14.36 15.69
CA LEU A 61 35.33 -14.41 16.40
C LEU A 61 36.42 -13.51 15.79
N ILE A 62 36.54 -13.52 14.46
CA ILE A 62 37.44 -12.63 13.72
C ILE A 62 36.72 -12.09 12.50
N SER A 63 37.05 -10.88 12.06
CA SER A 63 36.66 -10.29 10.77
C SER A 63 37.94 -10.12 9.93
N ILE A 64 37.82 -10.31 8.63
CA ILE A 64 38.88 -10.08 7.66
C ILE A 64 38.47 -8.89 6.82
N ASP A 65 39.19 -7.77 6.95
CA ASP A 65 38.98 -6.58 6.15
C ASP A 65 40.05 -6.51 5.06
N VAL A 66 39.62 -6.45 3.81
CA VAL A 66 40.52 -6.36 2.66
C VAL A 66 40.77 -4.89 2.32
N GLN A 67 41.96 -4.40 2.58
CA GLN A 67 42.42 -3.09 2.12
C GLN A 67 43.07 -3.21 0.74
N VAL A 68 42.45 -2.60 -0.27
CA VAL A 68 43.01 -2.56 -1.62
C VAL A 68 43.74 -1.23 -1.80
N THR A 69 45.06 -1.26 -1.84
CA THR A 69 45.89 -0.10 -2.21
C THR A 69 46.14 -0.13 -3.71
N ARG A 70 45.67 0.89 -4.41
CA ARG A 70 45.92 1.06 -5.84
C ARG A 70 47.04 2.11 -6.04
N THR A 71 48.08 1.73 -6.73
CA THR A 71 49.13 2.66 -7.17
C THR A 71 48.96 2.92 -8.66
N TRP A 72 49.07 4.16 -9.03
CA TRP A 72 48.99 4.58 -10.43
C TRP A 72 50.37 5.07 -10.86
N SER A 73 50.83 4.63 -12.03
CA SER A 73 52.04 5.15 -12.66
C SER A 73 51.72 5.41 -14.14
N LEU A 74 52.33 6.45 -14.66
CA LEU A 74 52.28 6.71 -16.11
C LEU A 74 53.13 5.70 -16.84
N THR A 75 52.60 5.21 -17.97
CA THR A 75 53.36 4.41 -18.94
C THR A 75 54.35 5.32 -19.69
N GLU A 76 55.27 4.74 -20.43
CA GLU A 76 56.19 5.50 -21.29
C GLU A 76 55.44 6.38 -22.29
N GLU A 77 54.35 5.88 -22.85
CA GLU A 77 53.44 6.64 -23.72
C GLU A 77 52.75 7.77 -22.99
N GLY A 78 52.30 7.52 -21.75
CA GLY A 78 51.69 8.55 -20.91
C GLY A 78 52.65 9.67 -20.49
N LEU A 79 53.95 9.35 -20.32
CA LEU A 79 55.00 10.32 -20.04
C LEU A 79 55.35 11.18 -21.26
N SER A 80 55.09 10.69 -22.47
CA SER A 80 55.33 11.40 -23.73
C SER A 80 54.23 12.38 -24.12
N VAL A 81 53.10 12.36 -23.40
CA VAL A 81 51.96 13.27 -23.67
C VAL A 81 52.25 14.67 -23.21
N ASP A 82 52.20 15.62 -24.13
CA ASP A 82 52.35 17.03 -23.84
C ASP A 82 51.08 17.57 -23.14
N VAL A 83 51.15 17.77 -21.84
CA VAL A 83 50.06 18.22 -20.99
C VAL A 83 49.56 19.63 -21.35
N GLU A 84 50.43 20.47 -21.91
CA GLU A 84 50.04 21.83 -22.33
C GLU A 84 49.10 21.80 -23.54
N LEU A 85 49.29 20.84 -24.45
CA LEU A 85 48.39 20.62 -25.58
C LEU A 85 46.98 20.14 -25.16
N LEU A 86 46.85 19.44 -24.03
CA LEU A 86 45.59 18.97 -23.52
C LEU A 86 44.78 20.04 -22.78
N SER A 87 45.48 21.06 -22.24
CA SER A 87 44.83 22.10 -21.42
C SER A 87 44.06 23.15 -22.22
N HIS A 88 44.17 23.14 -23.55
CA HIS A 88 43.55 24.12 -24.43
C HIS A 88 42.43 23.54 -25.36
N VAL A 89 42.13 22.29 -25.24
CA VAL A 89 41.08 21.66 -26.07
C VAL A 89 39.75 21.68 -25.30
N GLU A 90 38.92 22.64 -25.64
CA GLU A 90 37.54 22.67 -25.16
C GLU A 90 36.75 21.48 -25.78
N MET A 91 36.44 20.49 -24.94
CA MET A 91 35.69 19.30 -25.40
C MET A 91 34.20 19.44 -25.07
N ILE A 92 33.36 19.27 -26.07
CA ILE A 92 31.93 19.28 -25.92
C ILE A 92 31.49 17.90 -25.40
N GLY A 93 30.95 17.87 -24.19
CA GLY A 93 30.42 16.66 -23.54
C GLY A 93 28.96 16.38 -23.87
N GLU A 94 28.19 17.40 -24.19
CA GLU A 94 26.75 17.33 -24.40
C GLU A 94 26.35 18.05 -25.68
N VAL A 95 25.57 17.41 -26.54
CA VAL A 95 25.07 18.01 -27.78
C VAL A 95 23.76 18.74 -27.49
N THR A 96 23.78 20.07 -27.52
CA THR A 96 22.59 20.88 -27.30
C THR A 96 21.89 21.24 -28.63
N PRO A 97 20.59 21.60 -28.60
CA PRO A 97 19.87 22.05 -29.78
C PRO A 97 20.52 23.26 -30.45
N GLU A 98 21.08 24.17 -29.67
CA GLU A 98 21.76 25.39 -30.15
C GLU A 98 23.03 25.04 -30.94
N LEU A 99 23.76 24.03 -30.47
CA LEU A 99 24.95 23.53 -31.16
C LEU A 99 24.59 22.96 -32.55
N LEU A 100 23.44 22.30 -32.67
CA LEU A 100 22.95 21.68 -33.90
C LEU A 100 22.33 22.68 -34.87
N GLN A 101 21.81 23.82 -34.41
CA GLN A 101 21.18 24.85 -35.24
C GLN A 101 22.17 25.64 -36.10
N GLY A 102 23.46 25.57 -35.80
CA GLY A 102 24.52 26.27 -36.53
C GLY A 102 25.57 25.30 -37.10
N ASP A 103 26.62 25.86 -37.72
CA ASP A 103 27.75 25.09 -38.22
C ASP A 103 28.89 24.91 -37.21
N SER A 104 28.74 25.38 -36.00
CA SER A 104 29.75 25.37 -34.92
C SER A 104 30.16 23.96 -34.49
N TRP A 105 29.34 22.96 -34.69
CA TRP A 105 29.64 21.56 -34.40
C TRP A 105 30.64 20.94 -35.37
N LYS A 106 30.77 21.47 -36.61
CA LYS A 106 31.63 20.88 -37.65
C LYS A 106 33.12 20.99 -37.34
N GLY A 107 33.55 21.93 -36.50
CA GLY A 107 34.91 22.10 -36.05
C GLY A 107 35.17 21.81 -34.58
N ALA A 108 34.15 21.32 -33.88
CA ALA A 108 34.18 21.10 -32.44
C ALA A 108 34.85 19.75 -32.08
N ASN A 109 35.60 19.74 -30.99
CA ASN A 109 36.14 18.51 -30.43
C ASN A 109 35.09 17.91 -29.46
N PHE A 110 34.58 16.77 -29.81
CA PHE A 110 33.65 16.04 -28.96
C PHE A 110 34.40 15.10 -28.01
N LYS A 111 33.91 15.03 -26.77
CA LYS A 111 34.41 14.06 -25.82
C LYS A 111 34.14 12.64 -26.36
N PRO A 112 35.16 11.78 -26.41
CA PRO A 112 34.93 10.41 -26.91
C PRO A 112 33.90 9.69 -26.07
N PHE A 113 32.92 9.08 -26.72
CA PHE A 113 31.87 8.32 -26.07
C PHE A 113 32.33 6.87 -25.92
N ASP A 114 32.48 6.41 -24.68
CA ASP A 114 32.78 5.03 -24.37
C ASP A 114 31.49 4.24 -24.10
N VAL A 115 31.11 3.40 -25.06
CA VAL A 115 29.90 2.53 -24.95
C VAL A 115 30.04 1.49 -23.84
N ASN A 116 31.26 1.20 -23.39
CA ASN A 116 31.54 0.20 -22.36
C ASN A 116 31.82 0.84 -21.00
N ALA A 117 31.74 2.17 -20.91
CA ALA A 117 31.92 2.85 -19.64
C ALA A 117 30.88 2.33 -18.61
N PRO A 118 31.32 1.92 -17.43
CA PRO A 118 30.41 1.46 -16.39
C PRO A 118 29.47 2.61 -16.01
N THR A 119 28.18 2.44 -16.33
CA THR A 119 27.14 3.36 -15.86
C THR A 119 26.61 2.90 -14.51
N VAL A 120 26.13 3.84 -13.72
CA VAL A 120 25.39 3.50 -12.52
C VAL A 120 24.15 2.71 -12.96
N THR A 121 24.11 1.45 -12.59
CA THR A 121 22.92 0.63 -12.86
C THR A 121 21.76 1.27 -12.10
N PRO A 122 20.67 1.70 -12.78
CA PRO A 122 19.53 2.24 -12.09
C PRO A 122 19.01 1.20 -11.12
N THR A 123 18.92 1.56 -9.86
CA THR A 123 18.29 0.71 -8.85
C THR A 123 16.82 0.58 -9.21
N GLY A 124 16.36 -0.62 -9.49
CA GLY A 124 14.94 -0.89 -9.71
C GLY A 124 14.15 -0.46 -8.48
N GLY A 125 13.13 0.38 -8.66
CA GLY A 125 12.16 0.68 -7.63
C GLY A 125 11.09 -0.42 -7.56
N ARG A 126 10.29 -0.42 -6.50
CA ARG A 126 9.07 -1.20 -6.41
C ARG A 126 7.89 -0.27 -6.10
N PRO A 127 6.67 -0.61 -6.52
CA PRO A 127 5.49 0.17 -6.16
C PRO A 127 5.30 0.18 -4.64
N HIS A 128 4.69 1.24 -4.14
CA HIS A 128 4.26 1.29 -2.75
C HIS A 128 3.31 0.12 -2.45
N PRO A 129 3.40 -0.56 -1.28
CA PRO A 129 2.58 -1.73 -0.95
C PRO A 129 1.07 -1.48 -1.10
N MET A 130 0.59 -0.28 -0.75
CA MET A 130 -0.81 0.10 -0.97
C MET A 130 -1.20 0.07 -2.45
N GLN A 131 -0.32 0.52 -3.35
CA GLN A 131 -0.58 0.51 -4.78
C GLN A 131 -0.68 -0.93 -5.32
N ALA A 132 0.22 -1.81 -4.88
CA ALA A 132 0.19 -3.22 -5.25
C ALA A 132 -1.09 -3.90 -4.74
N LEU A 133 -1.54 -3.55 -3.53
CA LEU A 133 -2.79 -4.06 -2.97
C LEU A 133 -4.02 -3.56 -3.73
N ILE A 134 -4.08 -2.27 -4.04
CA ILE A 134 -5.16 -1.69 -4.86
C ILE A 134 -5.26 -2.41 -6.20
N GLU A 135 -4.13 -2.63 -6.87
CA GLU A 135 -4.08 -3.34 -8.14
C GLU A 135 -4.57 -4.79 -8.02
N ARG A 136 -4.17 -5.49 -6.96
CA ARG A 136 -4.65 -6.84 -6.68
C ARG A 136 -6.16 -6.89 -6.47
N ILE A 137 -6.70 -5.97 -5.66
CA ILE A 137 -8.16 -5.88 -5.40
C ILE A 137 -8.92 -5.57 -6.68
N ARG A 138 -8.41 -4.61 -7.49
CA ARG A 138 -8.98 -4.26 -8.79
C ARG A 138 -9.08 -5.49 -9.69
N ASN A 139 -8.00 -6.23 -9.82
CA ASN A 139 -7.96 -7.43 -10.65
C ASN A 139 -8.94 -8.50 -10.18
N VAL A 140 -9.11 -8.69 -8.87
CA VAL A 140 -10.09 -9.63 -8.31
C VAL A 140 -11.51 -9.26 -8.72
N PHE A 141 -11.91 -7.99 -8.62
CA PHE A 141 -13.26 -7.56 -9.04
C PHE A 141 -13.44 -7.65 -10.56
N LEU A 142 -12.44 -7.27 -11.35
CA LEU A 142 -12.48 -7.43 -12.81
C LEU A 142 -12.65 -8.90 -13.22
N GLU A 143 -11.92 -9.83 -12.61
CA GLU A 143 -12.08 -11.28 -12.82
C GLU A 143 -13.47 -11.81 -12.40
N MET A 144 -14.10 -11.18 -11.41
CA MET A 144 -15.45 -11.49 -10.99
C MET A 144 -16.52 -10.88 -11.90
N GLY A 145 -16.13 -10.18 -12.96
CA GLY A 145 -17.03 -9.58 -13.95
C GLY A 145 -17.59 -8.21 -13.57
N PHE A 146 -16.94 -7.50 -12.65
CA PHE A 146 -17.29 -6.13 -12.31
C PHE A 146 -16.55 -5.13 -13.20
N SER A 147 -17.14 -3.96 -13.40
CA SER A 147 -16.49 -2.79 -14.04
C SER A 147 -16.14 -1.74 -13.00
N GLU A 148 -14.98 -1.12 -13.14
CA GLU A 148 -14.55 -0.05 -12.22
C GLU A 148 -15.22 1.28 -12.57
N ILE A 149 -15.67 1.99 -11.54
CA ILE A 149 -16.21 3.36 -11.64
C ILE A 149 -15.44 4.29 -10.72
N GLU A 150 -15.33 5.54 -11.15
CA GLU A 150 -14.69 6.60 -10.39
C GLU A 150 -15.64 7.78 -10.18
N GLY A 151 -15.26 8.71 -9.32
CA GLY A 151 -16.03 9.94 -9.09
C GLY A 151 -15.24 10.99 -8.32
N ASN A 152 -15.77 12.20 -8.31
CA ASN A 152 -15.12 13.36 -7.72
C ASN A 152 -15.09 13.31 -6.19
N PHE A 153 -14.06 13.91 -5.60
CA PHE A 153 -13.95 14.07 -4.14
C PHE A 153 -14.95 15.06 -3.57
N VAL A 154 -15.19 16.15 -4.31
CA VAL A 154 -16.14 17.19 -3.93
C VAL A 154 -17.54 16.77 -4.35
N GLN A 155 -18.44 16.73 -3.40
CA GLN A 155 -19.83 16.31 -3.57
C GLN A 155 -20.78 17.29 -2.88
N SER A 156 -22.08 17.26 -3.26
CA SER A 156 -23.12 17.88 -2.46
C SER A 156 -23.53 16.98 -1.30
N ALA A 157 -23.99 17.56 -0.21
CA ALA A 157 -24.57 16.81 0.91
C ALA A 157 -25.77 15.96 0.44
N GLY A 158 -26.53 16.44 -0.55
CA GLY A 158 -27.62 15.70 -1.17
C GLY A 158 -27.17 14.36 -1.74
N TRP A 159 -26.22 14.36 -2.65
CA TRP A 159 -25.71 13.12 -3.23
C TRP A 159 -24.95 12.25 -2.23
N ASN A 160 -24.19 12.85 -1.32
CA ASN A 160 -23.40 12.11 -0.35
C ASN A 160 -24.24 11.49 0.77
N MET A 161 -25.38 12.09 1.13
CA MET A 161 -26.15 11.68 2.31
C MET A 161 -27.66 11.55 2.04
N ASP A 162 -28.30 12.56 1.41
CA ASP A 162 -29.76 12.54 1.22
C ASP A 162 -30.18 11.45 0.24
N ALA A 163 -29.43 11.21 -0.83
CA ALA A 163 -29.63 10.10 -1.76
C ALA A 163 -29.54 8.72 -1.08
N LEU A 164 -28.87 8.61 0.05
CA LEU A 164 -28.78 7.41 0.89
C LEU A 164 -29.77 7.41 2.04
N TYR A 165 -30.80 8.27 1.98
CA TYR A 165 -31.82 8.35 3.01
C TYR A 165 -31.29 8.59 4.42
N ILE A 166 -30.11 9.24 4.56
CA ILE A 166 -29.54 9.64 5.85
C ILE A 166 -30.24 10.93 6.31
N PRO A 167 -30.95 10.93 7.45
CA PRO A 167 -31.70 12.11 7.88
C PRO A 167 -30.83 13.34 8.05
N GLN A 168 -31.35 14.50 7.73
CA GLN A 168 -30.56 15.77 7.81
C GLN A 168 -30.15 16.13 9.24
N SER A 169 -30.79 15.53 10.26
CA SER A 169 -30.39 15.64 11.65
C SER A 169 -29.42 14.56 12.13
N HIS A 170 -28.91 13.71 11.26
CA HIS A 170 -28.01 12.62 11.65
C HIS A 170 -26.67 13.16 12.14
N PRO A 171 -26.11 12.60 13.24
CA PRO A 171 -24.84 13.07 13.80
C PRO A 171 -23.66 13.08 12.82
N ALA A 172 -23.61 12.13 11.88
CA ALA A 172 -22.56 12.07 10.85
C ALA A 172 -22.49 13.33 9.94
N ARG A 173 -23.56 14.15 9.91
CA ARG A 173 -23.58 15.43 9.19
C ARG A 173 -22.98 16.59 10.00
N THR A 174 -22.67 16.38 11.27
CA THR A 174 -22.06 17.44 12.09
C THR A 174 -20.64 17.71 11.62
N MET A 175 -20.14 18.91 11.93
CA MET A 175 -18.76 19.30 11.59
C MET A 175 -17.68 18.39 12.22
N GLN A 176 -18.07 17.49 13.11
CA GLN A 176 -17.16 16.53 13.74
C GLN A 176 -16.83 15.35 12.85
N ASP A 177 -17.75 14.97 11.92
CA ASP A 177 -17.57 13.77 11.10
C ASP A 177 -17.40 14.06 9.58
N THR A 178 -17.76 15.27 9.14
CA THR A 178 -17.79 15.64 7.72
C THR A 178 -17.01 16.93 7.46
N PHE A 179 -16.13 16.92 6.44
CA PHE A 179 -15.45 18.12 5.97
C PHE A 179 -16.33 18.89 4.98
N TYR A 180 -17.01 19.92 5.46
CA TYR A 180 -17.70 20.88 4.61
C TYR A 180 -16.73 21.90 4.02
N LEU A 181 -16.98 22.31 2.79
CA LEU A 181 -16.12 23.23 2.06
C LEU A 181 -16.59 24.69 2.19
N SER A 182 -15.63 25.59 2.26
CA SER A 182 -15.89 27.02 2.16
C SER A 182 -15.84 27.52 0.71
N ASN A 183 -15.21 26.74 -0.19
CA ASN A 183 -15.15 27.03 -1.62
C ASN A 183 -14.93 25.72 -2.43
N PRO A 184 -15.94 25.27 -3.21
CA PRO A 184 -17.29 25.81 -3.29
C PRO A 184 -18.11 25.51 -2.03
N GLU A 185 -18.78 26.50 -1.47
CA GLU A 185 -19.70 26.32 -0.33
C GLU A 185 -20.92 25.48 -0.72
N LYS A 186 -21.37 25.65 -1.97
CA LYS A 186 -22.51 24.91 -2.54
C LYS A 186 -22.10 24.19 -3.82
N VAL A 187 -22.65 22.98 -3.97
CA VAL A 187 -22.57 22.16 -5.17
C VAL A 187 -23.99 21.94 -5.68
N GLU A 188 -24.22 22.36 -6.92
CA GLU A 188 -25.54 22.29 -7.55
C GLU A 188 -26.07 20.85 -7.64
N VAL A 189 -27.34 20.69 -7.28
CA VAL A 189 -28.10 19.45 -7.42
C VAL A 189 -29.32 19.76 -8.28
N GLN A 190 -29.65 18.88 -9.23
CA GLN A 190 -30.83 19.04 -10.05
C GLN A 190 -32.09 19.09 -9.19
N GLU A 191 -33.00 20.04 -9.48
CA GLU A 191 -34.20 20.30 -8.70
C GLU A 191 -35.10 19.05 -8.61
N GLU A 192 -35.10 18.21 -9.64
CA GLU A 192 -35.82 16.94 -9.66
C GLU A 192 -35.43 16.02 -8.49
N TYR A 193 -34.11 15.84 -8.24
CA TYR A 193 -33.64 15.02 -7.11
C TYR A 193 -33.95 15.68 -5.78
N LEU A 194 -33.81 16.99 -5.67
CA LEU A 194 -34.15 17.73 -4.45
C LEU A 194 -35.64 17.54 -4.09
N ASP A 195 -36.53 17.56 -5.08
CA ASP A 195 -37.96 17.34 -4.88
C ASP A 195 -38.27 15.89 -4.50
N LEU A 196 -37.66 14.93 -5.16
CA LEU A 196 -37.84 13.51 -4.83
C LEU A 196 -37.34 13.20 -3.43
N TRP A 197 -36.11 13.60 -3.09
CA TRP A 197 -35.57 13.38 -1.74
C TRP A 197 -36.40 14.11 -0.67
N SER A 198 -36.88 15.33 -0.92
CA SER A 198 -37.78 16.03 0.00
C SER A 198 -39.01 15.17 0.31
N LYS A 199 -39.71 14.68 -0.71
CA LYS A 199 -40.91 13.84 -0.54
C LYS A 199 -40.61 12.55 0.22
N VAL A 200 -39.53 11.86 -0.13
CA VAL A 200 -39.14 10.59 0.51
C VAL A 200 -38.73 10.82 1.96
N HIS A 201 -37.91 11.84 2.25
CA HIS A 201 -37.46 12.14 3.60
C HIS A 201 -38.58 12.62 4.51
N GLU A 202 -39.52 13.44 3.99
CA GLU A 202 -40.61 14.00 4.77
C GLU A 202 -41.70 12.98 5.10
N HIS A 203 -42.15 12.21 4.11
CA HIS A 203 -43.31 11.34 4.28
C HIS A 203 -43.21 9.98 3.53
N GLY A 204 -42.03 9.64 2.98
CA GLY A 204 -41.79 8.34 2.37
C GLY A 204 -42.21 8.23 0.91
N HIS A 205 -42.92 9.21 0.34
CA HIS A 205 -43.45 9.14 -1.02
C HIS A 205 -44.10 7.79 -1.36
N ASP A 206 -43.77 7.20 -2.50
CA ASP A 206 -44.34 5.93 -2.98
C ASP A 206 -43.57 4.68 -2.45
N THR A 207 -42.54 4.86 -1.60
CA THR A 207 -41.71 3.77 -1.04
C THR A 207 -42.41 2.89 0.00
N GLY A 208 -43.65 3.22 0.40
CA GLY A 208 -44.36 2.55 1.49
C GLY A 208 -43.85 2.92 2.90
N SER A 209 -42.87 3.78 2.99
CA SER A 209 -42.32 4.30 4.24
C SER A 209 -43.10 5.53 4.74
N ARG A 210 -42.84 5.94 5.97
CA ARG A 210 -43.40 7.19 6.53
C ARG A 210 -42.43 8.36 6.47
N GLY A 211 -41.27 8.17 5.87
CA GLY A 211 -40.18 9.13 5.93
C GLY A 211 -39.64 9.36 7.34
N TRP A 212 -38.88 10.40 7.52
CA TRP A 212 -38.36 10.82 8.83
C TRP A 212 -39.34 11.76 9.59
N GLY A 213 -40.41 12.22 8.89
CA GLY A 213 -41.43 13.08 9.47
C GLY A 213 -40.91 14.49 9.82
N ARG A 214 -39.82 14.94 9.17
CA ARG A 214 -39.23 16.26 9.36
C ARG A 214 -39.12 16.98 8.03
N ARG A 215 -39.26 18.32 8.06
CA ARG A 215 -39.10 19.15 6.89
C ARG A 215 -37.69 18.96 6.32
N PHE A 216 -37.62 18.77 5.03
CA PHE A 216 -36.37 18.69 4.27
C PHE A 216 -35.86 20.10 3.91
N ASP A 217 -34.59 20.34 4.08
CA ASP A 217 -33.92 21.58 3.72
C ASP A 217 -33.09 21.39 2.45
N LYS A 218 -33.54 21.96 1.35
CA LYS A 218 -32.84 21.91 0.05
C LYS A 218 -31.52 22.66 0.06
N GLU A 219 -31.38 23.70 0.86
CA GLU A 219 -30.12 24.43 1.02
C GLU A 219 -29.06 23.57 1.69
N GLU A 220 -29.47 22.82 2.73
CA GLU A 220 -28.59 21.86 3.40
C GLU A 220 -28.10 20.77 2.44
N ALA A 221 -28.98 20.27 1.55
CA ALA A 221 -28.64 19.28 0.56
C ALA A 221 -27.61 19.75 -0.49
N GLN A 222 -27.54 21.04 -0.73
CA GLN A 222 -26.60 21.63 -1.68
C GLN A 222 -25.24 22.00 -1.09
N LYS A 223 -25.03 21.87 0.21
CA LYS A 223 -23.72 22.14 0.83
C LYS A 223 -22.62 21.30 0.21
N GLY A 224 -21.50 21.96 -0.14
CA GLY A 224 -20.32 21.28 -0.65
C GLY A 224 -19.53 20.61 0.47
N LEU A 225 -19.09 19.37 0.23
CA LEU A 225 -18.30 18.59 1.18
C LEU A 225 -17.28 17.68 0.47
N LEU A 226 -16.29 17.18 1.20
CA LEU A 226 -15.49 16.06 0.77
C LEU A 226 -16.25 14.76 1.06
N ARG A 227 -16.36 13.88 0.07
CA ARG A 227 -17.13 12.62 0.19
C ARG A 227 -16.68 11.80 1.39
N THR A 228 -17.63 11.35 2.20
CA THR A 228 -17.38 10.52 3.39
C THR A 228 -17.38 9.01 3.09
N HIS A 229 -17.81 8.65 1.88
CA HIS A 229 -17.82 7.30 1.33
C HIS A 229 -17.85 7.35 -0.21
N THR A 230 -17.51 6.25 -0.84
CA THR A 230 -17.54 6.11 -2.31
C THR A 230 -18.92 5.72 -2.84
N THR A 231 -19.89 5.40 -1.97
CA THR A 231 -21.29 5.09 -2.31
C THR A 231 -21.98 6.17 -3.13
N VAL A 232 -21.52 7.42 -3.00
CA VAL A 232 -21.97 8.52 -3.84
C VAL A 232 -21.77 8.24 -5.34
N ASN A 233 -20.71 7.53 -5.73
CA ASN A 233 -20.45 7.19 -7.12
C ASN A 233 -21.45 6.14 -7.63
N THR A 234 -21.75 5.15 -6.79
CA THR A 234 -22.66 4.06 -7.15
C THR A 234 -24.11 4.53 -7.24
N VAL A 235 -24.57 5.40 -6.35
CA VAL A 235 -25.94 5.97 -6.46
C VAL A 235 -26.08 6.88 -7.68
N ARG A 236 -25.04 7.64 -8.05
CA ARG A 236 -25.02 8.40 -9.31
C ARG A 236 -25.04 7.48 -10.53
N HIS A 237 -24.27 6.40 -10.50
CA HIS A 237 -24.24 5.41 -11.58
C HIS A 237 -25.62 4.78 -11.79
N ILE A 238 -26.35 4.45 -10.71
CA ILE A 238 -27.72 3.93 -10.78
C ILE A 238 -28.65 4.99 -11.37
N ALA A 239 -28.60 6.22 -10.90
CA ALA A 239 -29.42 7.32 -11.40
C ALA A 239 -29.25 7.56 -12.91
N GLU A 240 -28.04 7.41 -13.43
CA GLU A 240 -27.71 7.51 -14.85
C GLU A 240 -28.12 6.25 -15.64
N ASN A 241 -28.28 5.10 -14.98
CA ASN A 241 -28.56 3.80 -15.61
C ASN A 241 -29.64 3.01 -14.88
N PRO A 242 -30.82 3.58 -14.61
CA PRO A 242 -31.79 3.00 -13.66
C PRO A 242 -32.40 1.66 -14.12
N SER A 243 -32.40 1.39 -15.42
CA SER A 243 -32.98 0.17 -16.02
C SER A 243 -31.93 -0.71 -16.72
N LYS A 244 -30.63 -0.52 -16.42
CA LYS A 244 -29.57 -1.35 -16.98
C LYS A 244 -28.92 -2.20 -15.90
N PRO A 245 -28.83 -3.53 -16.09
CA PRO A 245 -28.11 -4.37 -15.15
C PRO A 245 -26.63 -3.94 -15.12
N SER A 246 -26.09 -3.83 -13.92
CA SER A 246 -24.69 -3.43 -13.73
C SER A 246 -24.08 -4.07 -12.50
N ARG A 247 -22.83 -4.48 -12.64
CA ARG A 247 -21.94 -4.88 -11.56
C ARG A 247 -20.75 -3.95 -11.59
N VAL A 248 -20.72 -3.02 -10.66
CA VAL A 248 -19.66 -2.01 -10.62
C VAL A 248 -19.01 -1.96 -9.25
N PHE A 249 -17.75 -1.61 -9.24
CA PHE A 249 -17.00 -1.34 -8.03
C PHE A 249 -16.18 -0.06 -8.19
N GLY A 250 -15.76 0.50 -7.07
CA GLY A 250 -14.84 1.64 -7.04
C GLY A 250 -13.89 1.53 -5.86
N ILE A 251 -12.66 1.99 -6.06
CA ILE A 251 -11.65 2.13 -5.02
C ILE A 251 -11.27 3.60 -4.98
N GLY A 252 -11.53 4.27 -3.87
CA GLY A 252 -11.29 5.70 -3.83
C GLY A 252 -11.10 6.24 -2.42
N ARG A 253 -10.44 7.38 -2.35
CA ARG A 253 -10.25 8.11 -1.10
C ARG A 253 -11.55 8.68 -0.60
N VAL A 254 -11.74 8.61 0.70
CA VAL A 254 -12.85 9.19 1.44
C VAL A 254 -12.30 9.97 2.63
N PHE A 255 -13.10 10.90 3.12
CA PHE A 255 -12.65 11.89 4.09
C PHE A 255 -13.62 11.96 5.25
N ARG A 256 -13.11 11.78 6.48
CA ARG A 256 -13.89 11.85 7.72
C ARG A 256 -13.10 12.63 8.77
N GLN A 257 -13.76 13.54 9.44
CA GLN A 257 -13.11 14.34 10.48
C GLN A 257 -13.00 13.54 11.79
N GLU A 258 -12.29 12.45 11.74
CA GLU A 258 -12.05 11.56 12.88
C GLU A 258 -10.76 11.95 13.63
N THR A 259 -10.70 11.61 14.90
CA THR A 259 -9.44 11.74 15.66
C THR A 259 -8.44 10.70 15.16
N ILE A 260 -7.24 11.17 14.82
CA ILE A 260 -6.16 10.29 14.34
C ILE A 260 -5.68 9.40 15.48
N ASP A 261 -5.80 8.08 15.29
CA ASP A 261 -5.30 7.08 16.21
C ASP A 261 -4.65 5.89 15.46
N ARG A 262 -4.49 4.75 16.11
CA ARG A 262 -3.90 3.54 15.52
C ARG A 262 -4.77 2.89 14.44
N THR A 263 -6.05 3.22 14.38
CA THR A 263 -7.08 2.58 13.55
C THR A 263 -7.86 3.55 12.69
N HIS A 264 -7.70 4.86 12.90
CA HIS A 264 -8.45 5.91 12.22
C HIS A 264 -7.53 6.96 11.62
N LEU A 265 -7.85 7.35 10.38
CA LEU A 265 -7.24 8.44 9.64
C LEU A 265 -8.33 9.36 9.09
N PRO A 266 -8.08 10.65 8.94
CA PRO A 266 -9.03 11.60 8.35
C PRO A 266 -9.22 11.39 6.84
N GLU A 267 -8.31 10.68 6.22
CA GLU A 267 -8.32 10.29 4.80
C GLU A 267 -7.93 8.82 4.71
N PHE A 268 -8.74 8.01 4.04
CA PHE A 268 -8.47 6.60 3.80
C PHE A 268 -9.17 6.13 2.53
N HIS A 269 -8.89 4.89 2.08
CA HIS A 269 -9.52 4.34 0.89
C HIS A 269 -10.70 3.43 1.27
N GLN A 270 -11.78 3.60 0.56
CA GLN A 270 -12.93 2.70 0.60
C GLN A 270 -13.00 1.90 -0.70
N ILE A 271 -13.20 0.61 -0.56
CA ILE A 271 -13.57 -0.31 -1.64
C ILE A 271 -15.07 -0.46 -1.55
N GLU A 272 -15.75 -0.18 -2.62
CA GLU A 272 -17.20 -0.29 -2.69
C GLU A 272 -17.63 -0.99 -3.96
N GLY A 273 -18.82 -1.57 -3.95
CA GLY A 273 -19.41 -2.09 -5.16
C GLY A 273 -20.91 -2.36 -5.00
N ILE A 274 -21.56 -2.51 -6.14
CA ILE A 274 -22.97 -2.87 -6.22
C ILE A 274 -23.19 -3.99 -7.23
N ILE A 275 -24.29 -4.72 -7.01
CA ILE A 275 -24.96 -5.55 -8.01
C ILE A 275 -26.35 -4.98 -8.18
N HIS A 276 -26.62 -4.43 -9.35
CA HIS A 276 -27.89 -3.85 -9.75
C HIS A 276 -28.48 -4.70 -10.87
N GLU A 277 -29.37 -5.62 -10.51
CA GLU A 277 -29.99 -6.59 -11.41
C GLU A 277 -31.38 -6.94 -10.92
N GLU A 278 -32.29 -7.31 -11.82
CA GLU A 278 -33.68 -7.68 -11.51
C GLU A 278 -33.78 -8.77 -10.42
N ASN A 279 -32.85 -9.71 -10.41
CA ASN A 279 -32.84 -10.85 -9.48
C ASN A 279 -31.80 -10.72 -8.36
N ALA A 280 -31.23 -9.53 -8.14
CA ALA A 280 -30.24 -9.33 -7.07
C ALA A 280 -30.88 -9.64 -5.69
N ASN A 281 -30.14 -10.34 -4.85
CA ASN A 281 -30.64 -10.81 -3.56
C ASN A 281 -29.51 -11.00 -2.53
N LEU A 282 -29.87 -11.15 -1.26
CA LEU A 282 -28.93 -11.30 -0.18
C LEU A 282 -27.98 -12.52 -0.32
N PRO A 283 -28.43 -13.72 -0.72
CA PRO A 283 -27.52 -14.83 -1.01
C PRO A 283 -26.48 -14.51 -2.09
N MET A 284 -26.84 -13.79 -3.15
CA MET A 284 -25.93 -13.34 -4.19
C MET A 284 -24.86 -12.40 -3.60
N LEU A 285 -25.27 -11.42 -2.80
CA LEU A 285 -24.36 -10.51 -2.10
C LEU A 285 -23.39 -11.26 -1.21
N ILE A 286 -23.87 -12.15 -0.35
CA ILE A 286 -23.03 -12.95 0.56
C ILE A 286 -22.04 -13.82 -0.22
N THR A 287 -22.48 -14.42 -1.32
CA THR A 287 -21.60 -15.25 -2.16
C THR A 287 -20.51 -14.41 -2.82
N THR A 288 -20.86 -13.23 -3.32
CA THR A 288 -19.91 -12.28 -3.92
C THR A 288 -18.83 -11.89 -2.92
N LEU A 289 -19.21 -11.50 -1.70
CA LEU A 289 -18.27 -11.11 -0.66
C LEU A 289 -17.38 -12.26 -0.20
N LYS A 290 -17.95 -13.46 -0.01
CA LYS A 290 -17.15 -14.64 0.32
C LYS A 290 -16.17 -15.00 -0.79
N THR A 291 -16.57 -14.89 -2.05
CA THR A 291 -15.70 -15.15 -3.21
C THR A 291 -14.56 -14.13 -3.27
N PHE A 292 -14.87 -12.85 -3.04
CA PHE A 292 -13.85 -11.80 -2.97
C PHE A 292 -12.80 -12.10 -1.89
N TYR A 293 -13.23 -12.37 -0.65
CA TYR A 293 -12.29 -12.64 0.44
C TYR A 293 -11.49 -13.93 0.23
N SER A 294 -12.12 -14.97 -0.34
CA SER A 294 -11.40 -16.21 -0.69
C SER A 294 -10.31 -15.96 -1.73
N LYS A 295 -10.59 -15.17 -2.78
CA LYS A 295 -9.59 -14.75 -3.77
C LYS A 295 -8.47 -13.89 -3.14
N MET A 296 -8.76 -13.16 -2.08
CA MET A 296 -7.77 -12.42 -1.29
C MET A 296 -6.98 -13.32 -0.32
N GLY A 297 -7.34 -14.60 -0.18
CA GLY A 297 -6.67 -15.57 0.70
C GLY A 297 -7.33 -15.77 2.06
N TYR A 298 -8.56 -15.31 2.24
CA TYR A 298 -9.33 -15.42 3.50
C TYR A 298 -10.59 -16.25 3.29
N ASP A 299 -10.55 -17.54 3.62
CA ASP A 299 -11.69 -18.46 3.45
C ASP A 299 -12.67 -18.45 4.64
N ASN A 300 -12.19 -18.07 5.83
CA ASN A 300 -13.02 -18.02 7.02
C ASN A 300 -13.74 -16.67 7.13
N VAL A 301 -14.88 -16.56 6.44
CA VAL A 301 -15.72 -15.35 6.39
C VAL A 301 -17.02 -15.59 7.12
N ARG A 302 -17.33 -14.72 8.07
CA ARG A 302 -18.61 -14.69 8.78
C ARG A 302 -19.40 -13.47 8.36
N VAL A 303 -20.70 -13.66 8.13
CA VAL A 303 -21.66 -12.58 7.87
C VAL A 303 -22.64 -12.54 9.03
N ARG A 304 -22.85 -11.39 9.63
CA ARG A 304 -23.79 -11.19 10.75
C ARG A 304 -24.74 -10.04 10.48
N PRO A 305 -25.96 -10.06 11.02
CA PRO A 305 -26.90 -8.95 10.90
C PRO A 305 -26.30 -7.65 11.46
N ALA A 306 -26.60 -6.54 10.78
CA ALA A 306 -26.18 -5.20 11.15
C ALA A 306 -27.30 -4.19 10.88
N TYR A 307 -27.03 -2.92 11.11
CA TYR A 307 -27.95 -1.83 10.79
C TYR A 307 -27.21 -0.69 10.07
N PHE A 308 -27.75 -0.31 8.92
CA PHE A 308 -27.39 0.93 8.21
C PHE A 308 -28.68 1.63 7.76
N PRO A 309 -28.74 2.97 7.77
CA PRO A 309 -29.99 3.69 7.46
C PRO A 309 -30.50 3.48 6.03
N TYR A 310 -29.63 3.09 5.11
CA TYR A 310 -29.88 2.97 3.67
C TYR A 310 -30.02 1.53 3.17
N THR A 311 -29.86 0.52 4.01
CA THR A 311 -30.01 -0.91 3.61
C THR A 311 -30.98 -1.67 4.49
N GLU A 312 -31.71 -2.63 3.89
CA GLU A 312 -32.58 -3.60 4.56
C GLU A 312 -32.73 -4.84 3.66
N PRO A 313 -32.22 -6.02 4.02
CA PRO A 313 -31.41 -6.30 5.21
C PRO A 313 -30.00 -5.70 5.14
N SER A 314 -29.45 -5.45 6.34
CA SER A 314 -28.06 -5.00 6.51
C SER A 314 -27.22 -6.10 7.15
N VAL A 315 -25.98 -6.24 6.71
CA VAL A 315 -25.03 -7.22 7.25
C VAL A 315 -23.65 -6.60 7.40
N GLU A 316 -22.89 -7.13 8.35
CA GLU A 316 -21.45 -6.89 8.49
C GLU A 316 -20.67 -8.15 8.16
N VAL A 317 -19.47 -7.94 7.61
CA VAL A 317 -18.58 -9.00 7.17
C VAL A 317 -17.34 -9.01 8.02
N ASP A 318 -17.12 -10.14 8.69
CA ASP A 318 -15.95 -10.38 9.52
C ASP A 318 -15.09 -11.48 8.89
N ILE A 319 -13.79 -11.39 9.05
CA ILE A 319 -12.83 -12.47 8.77
C ILE A 319 -12.18 -12.95 10.06
N LEU A 320 -11.84 -14.24 10.10
CA LEU A 320 -11.05 -14.81 11.20
C LEU A 320 -9.57 -14.54 10.95
N TRP A 321 -8.95 -13.72 11.81
CA TRP A 321 -7.54 -13.39 11.73
C TRP A 321 -6.88 -13.59 13.10
N ARG A 322 -5.80 -14.39 13.13
CA ARG A 322 -5.05 -14.72 14.35
C ARG A 322 -5.92 -15.21 15.53
N GLY A 323 -7.05 -15.88 15.22
CA GLY A 323 -7.97 -16.40 16.23
C GLY A 323 -9.09 -15.44 16.67
N GLU A 324 -9.10 -14.20 16.17
CA GLU A 324 -10.13 -13.21 16.46
C GLU A 324 -10.94 -12.84 15.21
N TRP A 325 -12.22 -12.50 15.42
CA TRP A 325 -13.08 -12.01 14.35
C TRP A 325 -12.90 -10.50 14.18
N LEU A 326 -12.51 -10.10 12.99
CA LEU A 326 -12.28 -8.70 12.65
C LEU A 326 -13.28 -8.25 11.59
N GLU A 327 -14.02 -7.20 11.91
CA GLU A 327 -14.93 -6.54 10.97
C GLU A 327 -14.13 -5.81 9.88
N LEU A 328 -14.47 -6.07 8.61
CA LEU A 328 -13.86 -5.43 7.47
C LEU A 328 -14.78 -4.52 6.68
N GLY A 329 -16.10 -4.67 6.82
CA GLY A 329 -17.03 -3.81 6.13
C GLY A 329 -18.48 -4.17 6.30
N GLY A 330 -19.34 -3.26 5.84
CA GLY A 330 -20.78 -3.41 5.81
C GLY A 330 -21.33 -3.68 4.42
N ALA A 331 -22.47 -4.34 4.36
CA ALA A 331 -23.17 -4.64 3.12
C ALA A 331 -24.67 -4.75 3.36
N GLY A 332 -25.44 -4.74 2.28
CA GLY A 332 -26.90 -4.91 2.38
C GLY A 332 -27.60 -4.72 1.04
N ILE A 333 -28.90 -4.72 1.07
CA ILE A 333 -29.75 -4.38 -0.07
C ILE A 333 -30.27 -2.96 0.16
N PHE A 334 -30.11 -2.08 -0.82
CA PHE A 334 -30.64 -0.72 -0.71
C PHE A 334 -32.15 -0.74 -0.49
N ARG A 335 -32.59 0.14 0.40
CA ARG A 335 -34.01 0.31 0.71
C ARG A 335 -34.73 1.02 -0.45
N PRO A 336 -36.06 0.84 -0.60
CA PRO A 336 -36.87 1.58 -1.59
C PRO A 336 -36.67 3.10 -1.52
N GLU A 337 -36.47 3.66 -0.32
CA GLU A 337 -36.23 5.09 -0.12
C GLU A 337 -34.93 5.60 -0.78
N VAL A 338 -34.01 4.69 -1.10
CA VAL A 338 -32.80 4.99 -1.88
C VAL A 338 -33.03 4.75 -3.37
N THR A 339 -33.61 3.61 -3.73
CA THR A 339 -33.70 3.17 -5.12
C THR A 339 -34.78 3.88 -5.92
N GLU A 340 -35.93 4.18 -5.33
CA GLU A 340 -37.05 4.83 -6.01
C GLU A 340 -36.69 6.23 -6.54
N PRO A 341 -36.09 7.13 -5.71
CA PRO A 341 -35.65 8.44 -6.22
C PRO A 341 -34.57 8.36 -7.32
N LEU A 342 -33.87 7.23 -7.43
CA LEU A 342 -32.89 6.97 -8.48
C LEU A 342 -33.53 6.39 -9.75
N GLY A 343 -34.84 6.14 -9.73
CA GLY A 343 -35.62 5.68 -10.88
C GLY A 343 -35.51 4.17 -11.16
N THR A 344 -35.04 3.35 -10.21
CA THR A 344 -34.98 1.90 -10.39
C THR A 344 -35.90 1.16 -9.44
N GLU A 345 -36.60 0.17 -9.98
CA GLU A 345 -37.42 -0.81 -9.25
C GLU A 345 -36.60 -2.08 -8.89
N TRP A 346 -35.41 -2.23 -9.43
CA TRP A 346 -34.57 -3.40 -9.21
C TRP A 346 -33.87 -3.33 -7.86
N PRO A 347 -33.73 -4.49 -7.18
CA PRO A 347 -32.95 -4.55 -5.96
C PRO A 347 -31.48 -4.26 -6.26
N VAL A 348 -30.84 -3.56 -5.33
CA VAL A 348 -29.42 -3.21 -5.39
C VAL A 348 -28.71 -3.80 -4.19
N CYS A 349 -27.86 -4.80 -4.42
CA CYS A 349 -26.92 -5.27 -3.42
C CYS A 349 -25.72 -4.29 -3.38
N ALA A 350 -25.34 -3.83 -2.18
CA ALA A 350 -24.26 -2.89 -2.00
C ALA A 350 -23.33 -3.33 -0.85
N TRP A 351 -22.06 -3.00 -0.96
CA TRP A 351 -21.08 -3.19 0.12
C TRP A 351 -20.05 -2.07 0.13
N GLY A 352 -19.45 -1.85 1.31
CA GLY A 352 -18.34 -0.93 1.52
C GLY A 352 -17.32 -1.49 2.52
N MET A 353 -16.03 -1.42 2.20
CA MET A 353 -14.93 -1.95 2.99
C MET A 353 -13.80 -0.92 3.08
N GLY A 354 -13.18 -0.81 4.27
CA GLY A 354 -11.96 -0.01 4.45
C GLY A 354 -10.73 -0.76 3.90
N LEU A 355 -10.04 -0.16 2.93
CA LEU A 355 -8.87 -0.79 2.31
C LEU A 355 -7.69 -0.88 3.28
N GLU A 356 -7.45 0.15 4.09
CA GLU A 356 -6.33 0.20 5.03
C GLU A 356 -6.41 -0.88 6.10
N ARG A 357 -7.61 -1.24 6.57
CA ARG A 357 -7.77 -2.37 7.50
C ARG A 357 -7.32 -3.67 6.86
N LEU A 358 -7.71 -3.92 5.62
CA LEU A 358 -7.26 -5.09 4.87
C LEU A 358 -5.74 -5.04 4.63
N ALA A 359 -5.20 -3.85 4.31
CA ALA A 359 -3.76 -3.65 4.12
C ALA A 359 -2.97 -3.96 5.41
N MET A 360 -3.44 -3.48 6.56
CA MET A 360 -2.79 -3.78 7.86
C MET A 360 -2.72 -5.29 8.11
N LEU A 361 -3.78 -6.03 7.79
CA LEU A 361 -3.81 -7.49 7.95
C LEU A 361 -2.79 -8.17 7.04
N ILE A 362 -2.77 -7.82 5.77
CA ILE A 362 -1.91 -8.43 4.75
C ILE A 362 -0.43 -8.12 5.02
N LEU A 363 -0.14 -6.87 5.42
CA LEU A 363 1.22 -6.40 5.70
C LEU A 363 1.68 -6.67 7.14
N GLY A 364 0.79 -7.17 8.01
CA GLY A 364 1.11 -7.46 9.40
C GLY A 364 1.36 -6.23 10.28
N LEU A 365 0.74 -5.09 9.95
CA LEU A 365 0.90 -3.82 10.65
C LEU A 365 -0.08 -3.70 11.82
N GLU A 366 0.34 -3.01 12.88
CA GLU A 366 -0.47 -2.77 14.09
C GLU A 366 -0.99 -1.33 14.19
N ASP A 367 -0.52 -0.45 13.32
CA ASP A 367 -0.85 0.97 13.30
C ASP A 367 -1.05 1.44 11.85
N ILE A 368 -2.24 1.94 11.55
CA ILE A 368 -2.65 2.39 10.22
C ILE A 368 -1.74 3.50 9.66
N ARG A 369 -1.14 4.31 10.54
CA ARG A 369 -0.24 5.41 10.15
C ARG A 369 1.04 4.91 9.48
N GLN A 370 1.45 3.67 9.74
CA GLN A 370 2.63 3.06 9.11
C GLN A 370 2.48 2.89 7.60
N LEU A 371 1.23 2.82 7.09
CA LEU A 371 0.96 2.77 5.66
C LEU A 371 1.32 4.06 4.92
N TYR A 372 1.38 5.19 5.65
CA TYR A 372 1.58 6.52 5.07
C TYR A 372 2.86 7.22 5.54
N GLN A 373 3.66 6.54 6.37
CA GLN A 373 4.96 7.06 6.79
C GLN A 373 5.99 6.86 5.66
N PRO A 374 6.69 7.92 5.21
CA PRO A 374 7.67 7.85 4.12
C PRO A 374 9.03 7.29 4.59
N ASP A 375 9.02 6.21 5.36
CA ASP A 375 10.20 5.52 5.84
C ASP A 375 10.63 4.46 4.81
N LEU A 376 11.63 4.78 4.00
CA LEU A 376 12.08 3.92 2.89
C LEU A 376 12.63 2.58 3.38
N GLU A 377 13.24 2.52 4.57
CA GLU A 377 13.76 1.28 5.13
C GLU A 377 12.59 0.35 5.50
N LYS A 378 11.60 0.86 6.20
CA LYS A 378 10.38 0.09 6.54
C LYS A 378 9.61 -0.34 5.30
N LEU A 379 9.41 0.57 4.34
CA LEU A 379 8.77 0.24 3.07
C LEU A 379 9.56 -0.82 2.31
N GLY A 380 10.90 -0.76 2.37
CA GLY A 380 11.81 -1.76 1.81
C GLY A 380 11.65 -3.15 2.41
N GLN A 381 11.29 -3.26 3.68
CA GLN A 381 11.12 -4.51 4.42
C GLN A 381 9.71 -5.12 4.30
N MET A 382 8.71 -4.33 3.86
CA MET A 382 7.34 -4.84 3.68
C MET A 382 7.30 -5.94 2.61
N PRO A 383 6.40 -6.92 2.73
CA PRO A 383 6.26 -7.99 1.74
C PRO A 383 5.90 -7.41 0.35
N ILE A 384 6.34 -8.11 -0.70
CA ILE A 384 5.89 -7.85 -2.08
C ILE A 384 4.56 -8.60 -2.25
N LEU A 385 3.51 -7.89 -2.63
CA LEU A 385 2.15 -8.42 -2.80
C LEU A 385 1.90 -8.90 -4.23
#